data_62d2bd95a90fbdb9cdc97b199996f23d
#
_entry.id   62d2bd95a90fbdb9cdc97b199996f23d
#
_cell.length_a   1.000
_cell.length_b   1.000
_cell.length_c   1.000
_cell.angle_alpha   90.00
_cell.angle_beta   90.00
_cell.angle_gamma   90.00
#
_symmetry.space_group_name_H-M   'P 1'
#
loop_
_entity.id
_entity.type
_entity.pdbx_description
1 polymer ?
#
loop_
_entity_poly.entity_id
_entity_poly.type
_entity_poly.pdbx_seq_one_letter_code
_entity_poly.pdbx_strand_id
1 'polypeptide(L)'
;RIINPKSISTNEFYGYIQLATREWKDGIFSITMRELANATDSNPKWIILDGDLDANWIESMNSVMDDNKLLTLASNERIQLKPNMKIIFELRDLRYASPATVSRAGIVYVTETKQWESFVQSWIAKRDDDTAERKAYLLSLFKLWVPETIKAIRKEFEHLIPILDFGMVQNLCYI
;
A
#
# COMPACT_ATOMS: atom_id res chain seq x y z
N ARG A 1 1.79 5.50 10.44
CA ARG A 1 3.21 5.19 10.17
C ARG A 1 3.30 4.37 8.90
N ILE A 2 4.30 4.69 8.05
CA ILE A 2 4.60 3.93 6.81
C ILE A 2 6.01 3.38 6.99
N ILE A 3 6.18 2.08 6.74
CA ILE A 3 7.46 1.37 6.87
C ILE A 3 7.62 0.49 5.62
N ASN A 4 8.81 0.50 5.00
CA ASN A 4 9.15 -0.44 3.94
C ASN A 4 9.97 -1.60 4.53
N PRO A 5 9.38 -2.81 4.69
CA PRO A 5 10.07 -3.95 5.30
C PRO A 5 11.26 -4.47 4.46
N LYS A 6 11.27 -4.21 3.15
CA LYS A 6 12.34 -4.65 2.24
C LYS A 6 13.59 -3.77 2.28
N SER A 7 13.46 -2.55 2.79
CA SER A 7 14.59 -1.61 2.86
C SER A 7 15.52 -1.86 4.06
N ILE A 8 15.12 -2.76 4.98
CA ILE A 8 15.82 -3.04 6.22
C ILE A 8 15.87 -4.56 6.48
N SER A 9 16.82 -5.00 7.28
CA SER A 9 16.92 -6.40 7.69
C SER A 9 15.79 -6.78 8.66
N THR A 10 15.50 -8.08 8.77
CA THR A 10 14.54 -8.61 9.75
C THR A 10 14.88 -8.22 11.19
N ASN A 11 16.14 -8.13 11.50
CA ASN A 11 16.63 -7.68 12.82
C ASN A 11 16.32 -6.20 13.07
N GLU A 12 16.53 -5.35 12.07
CA GLU A 12 16.17 -3.93 12.17
C GLU A 12 14.67 -3.69 12.16
N PHE A 13 13.91 -4.60 11.53
CA PHE A 13 12.45 -4.52 11.49
C PHE A 13 11.82 -4.93 12.82
N TYR A 14 12.09 -6.15 13.30
CA TYR A 14 11.49 -6.69 14.53
C TYR A 14 12.31 -6.41 15.79
N GLY A 15 13.61 -6.34 15.69
CA GLY A 15 14.55 -6.34 16.77
C GLY A 15 15.32 -7.67 16.89
N TYR A 16 16.35 -7.66 17.71
CA TYR A 16 17.21 -8.84 17.91
C TYR A 16 17.87 -8.81 19.28
N ILE A 17 18.32 -9.99 19.74
CA ILE A 17 19.15 -10.12 20.93
C ILE A 17 20.62 -9.96 20.51
N GLN A 18 21.30 -8.97 21.05
CA GLN A 18 22.73 -8.75 20.82
C GLN A 18 23.53 -9.86 21.47
N LEU A 19 24.24 -10.65 20.68
CA LEU A 19 24.93 -11.86 21.17
C LEU A 19 25.98 -11.56 22.23
N ALA A 20 26.70 -10.45 22.14
CA ALA A 20 27.74 -10.06 23.06
C ALA A 20 27.25 -9.65 24.46
N THR A 21 26.17 -8.88 24.52
CA THR A 21 25.62 -8.36 25.78
C THR A 21 24.35 -9.09 26.25
N ARG A 22 23.77 -9.91 25.39
CA ARG A 22 22.46 -10.57 25.56
C ARG A 22 21.30 -9.60 25.81
N GLU A 23 21.49 -8.33 25.45
CA GLU A 23 20.46 -7.31 25.51
C GLU A 23 19.57 -7.34 24.28
N TRP A 24 18.29 -7.07 24.48
CA TRP A 24 17.35 -6.85 23.41
C TRP A 24 17.60 -5.49 22.75
N LYS A 25 17.64 -5.47 21.42
CA LYS A 25 17.62 -4.26 20.63
C LYS A 25 16.33 -4.21 19.81
N ASP A 26 15.55 -3.17 20.03
CA ASP A 26 14.29 -2.98 19.33
C ASP A 26 14.46 -2.71 17.85
N GLY A 27 13.53 -3.23 17.07
CA GLY A 27 13.36 -2.89 15.67
C GLY A 27 12.31 -1.79 15.47
N ILE A 28 12.28 -1.22 14.27
CA ILE A 28 11.35 -0.12 13.95
C ILE A 28 9.88 -0.53 14.08
N PHE A 29 9.53 -1.76 13.72
CA PHE A 29 8.17 -2.27 13.82
C PHE A 29 7.77 -2.54 15.27
N SER A 30 8.65 -3.15 16.09
CA SER A 30 8.37 -3.38 17.51
C SER A 30 8.20 -2.07 18.29
N ILE A 31 9.04 -1.08 18.05
CA ILE A 31 8.89 0.27 18.63
C ILE A 31 7.54 0.86 18.23
N THR A 32 7.24 0.88 16.91
CA THR A 32 6.00 1.46 16.39
C THR A 32 4.76 0.77 16.98
N MET A 33 4.75 -0.56 17.02
CA MET A 33 3.64 -1.34 17.60
C MET A 33 3.45 -1.00 19.08
N ARG A 34 4.53 -0.93 19.85
CA ARG A 34 4.49 -0.63 21.28
C ARG A 34 4.01 0.80 21.54
N GLU A 35 4.52 1.79 20.81
CA GLU A 35 4.09 3.18 20.93
C GLU A 35 2.59 3.33 20.66
N LEU A 36 2.12 2.77 19.55
CA LEU A 36 0.72 2.87 19.16
C LEU A 36 -0.20 2.08 20.10
N ALA A 37 0.26 0.93 20.60
CA ALA A 37 -0.49 0.14 21.57
C ALA A 37 -0.60 0.83 22.93
N ASN A 38 0.40 1.60 23.35
CA ASN A 38 0.40 2.33 24.61
C ASN A 38 -0.24 3.71 24.54
N ALA A 39 -0.54 4.21 23.35
CA ALA A 39 -1.23 5.48 23.20
C ALA A 39 -2.62 5.44 23.84
N THR A 40 -2.94 6.47 24.60
CA THR A 40 -4.17 6.57 25.40
C THR A 40 -5.39 7.05 24.62
N ASP A 41 -5.15 7.66 23.44
CA ASP A 41 -6.22 8.14 22.58
C ASP A 41 -6.91 6.97 21.83
N SER A 42 -8.18 7.16 21.48
CA SER A 42 -9.00 6.19 20.76
C SER A 42 -8.98 6.37 19.22
N ASN A 43 -8.17 7.31 18.71
CA ASN A 43 -8.12 7.59 17.29
C ASN A 43 -7.65 6.37 16.49
N PRO A 44 -8.13 6.19 15.25
CA PRO A 44 -7.63 5.14 14.37
C PRO A 44 -6.12 5.28 14.13
N LYS A 45 -5.39 4.18 14.26
CA LYS A 45 -3.95 4.11 14.09
C LYS A 45 -3.62 3.09 13.00
N TRP A 46 -2.93 3.54 11.97
CA TRP A 46 -2.56 2.69 10.85
C TRP A 46 -1.05 2.53 10.75
N ILE A 47 -0.63 1.28 10.60
CA ILE A 47 0.73 0.90 10.24
C ILE A 47 0.66 0.37 8.81
N ILE A 48 1.28 1.07 7.88
CA ILE A 48 1.31 0.70 6.48
C ILE A 48 2.67 0.08 6.19
N LEU A 49 2.67 -1.16 5.73
CA LEU A 49 3.85 -1.89 5.29
C LEU A 49 3.89 -1.85 3.77
N ASP A 50 4.68 -0.91 3.24
CA ASP A 50 4.83 -0.63 1.81
C ASP A 50 6.04 -1.39 1.27
N GLY A 51 5.80 -2.54 0.70
CA GLY A 51 6.82 -3.38 0.10
C GLY A 51 6.33 -4.80 -0.16
N ASP A 52 6.88 -5.41 -1.22
CA ASP A 52 6.52 -6.77 -1.63
C ASP A 52 6.76 -7.79 -0.52
N LEU A 53 5.92 -8.82 -0.47
CA LEU A 53 6.04 -9.89 0.51
C LEU A 53 7.35 -10.65 0.35
N ASP A 54 7.93 -10.98 1.51
CA ASP A 54 9.08 -11.86 1.65
C ASP A 54 8.84 -12.75 2.87
N ALA A 55 9.09 -14.05 2.71
CA ALA A 55 8.91 -15.02 3.79
C ALA A 55 9.65 -14.63 5.07
N ASN A 56 10.81 -13.99 4.95
CA ASN A 56 11.65 -13.63 6.09
C ASN A 56 10.95 -12.70 7.10
N TRP A 57 10.11 -11.78 6.62
CA TRP A 57 9.44 -10.86 7.55
C TRP A 57 7.95 -11.18 7.75
N ILE A 58 7.26 -11.77 6.76
CA ILE A 58 5.82 -12.00 6.87
C ILE A 58 5.47 -13.16 7.80
N GLU A 59 6.30 -14.18 7.91
CA GLU A 59 6.02 -15.35 8.75
C GLU A 59 5.90 -14.98 10.24
N SER A 60 6.72 -14.06 10.72
CA SER A 60 6.64 -13.56 12.09
C SER A 60 5.38 -12.71 12.36
N MET A 61 4.70 -12.27 11.31
CA MET A 61 3.43 -11.53 11.41
C MET A 61 2.21 -12.43 11.57
N ASN A 62 2.33 -13.73 11.32
CA ASN A 62 1.19 -14.65 11.37
C ASN A 62 0.45 -14.58 12.72
N SER A 63 1.16 -14.47 13.82
CA SER A 63 0.57 -14.38 15.16
C SER A 63 -0.22 -13.09 15.39
N VAL A 64 0.19 -11.97 14.78
CA VAL A 64 -0.55 -10.70 14.91
C VAL A 64 -1.70 -10.60 13.89
N MET A 65 -1.63 -11.35 12.81
CA MET A 65 -2.70 -11.46 11.82
C MET A 65 -3.81 -12.42 12.27
N ASP A 66 -3.51 -13.39 13.13
CA ASP A 66 -4.47 -14.31 13.72
C ASP A 66 -5.49 -13.59 14.62
N ASP A 67 -6.53 -14.29 15.03
CA ASP A 67 -7.59 -13.79 15.92
C ASP A 67 -7.04 -13.27 17.26
N ASN A 68 -5.92 -13.82 17.73
CA ASN A 68 -5.24 -13.38 18.94
C ASN A 68 -4.67 -11.97 18.83
N LYS A 69 -4.37 -11.50 17.61
CA LYS A 69 -3.84 -10.15 17.31
C LYS A 69 -2.65 -9.77 18.19
N LEU A 70 -1.71 -10.72 18.37
CA LEU A 70 -0.61 -10.62 19.32
C LEU A 70 0.74 -10.76 18.60
N LEU A 71 1.51 -9.68 18.54
CA LEU A 71 2.90 -9.73 18.07
C LEU A 71 3.78 -10.29 19.18
N THR A 72 4.45 -11.42 18.93
CA THR A 72 5.42 -12.02 19.86
C THR A 72 6.83 -11.78 19.33
N LEU A 73 7.64 -11.10 20.12
CA LEU A 73 9.03 -10.78 19.78
C LEU A 73 9.97 -11.88 20.30
N ALA A 74 11.18 -11.95 19.76
CA ALA A 74 12.22 -12.89 20.24
C ALA A 74 12.70 -12.60 21.68
N SER A 75 12.40 -11.43 22.23
CA SER A 75 12.55 -11.08 23.65
C SER A 75 11.51 -11.71 24.56
N ASN A 76 10.55 -12.49 24.03
CA ASN A 76 9.34 -12.97 24.67
C ASN A 76 8.31 -11.86 25.05
N GLU A 77 8.55 -10.61 24.66
CA GLU A 77 7.56 -9.57 24.79
C GLU A 77 6.39 -9.84 23.84
N ARG A 78 5.18 -9.57 24.31
CA ARG A 78 3.94 -9.71 23.55
C ARG A 78 3.24 -8.37 23.46
N ILE A 79 3.06 -7.87 22.24
CA ILE A 79 2.40 -6.58 21.99
C ILE A 79 1.07 -6.84 21.30
N GLN A 80 -0.01 -6.40 21.92
CA GLN A 80 -1.36 -6.59 21.38
C GLN A 80 -1.71 -5.52 20.36
N LEU A 81 -2.22 -5.94 19.21
CA LEU A 81 -2.86 -5.07 18.23
C LEU A 81 -4.25 -4.67 18.75
N LYS A 82 -4.41 -3.44 19.20
CA LYS A 82 -5.68 -2.93 19.75
C LYS A 82 -6.74 -2.75 18.66
N PRO A 83 -8.05 -2.71 18.99
CA PRO A 83 -9.14 -2.59 18.02
C PRO A 83 -9.05 -1.35 17.13
N ASN A 84 -8.50 -0.24 17.65
CA ASN A 84 -8.28 1.00 16.92
C ASN A 84 -6.99 1.01 16.06
N MET A 85 -6.19 -0.06 16.14
CA MET A 85 -4.98 -0.24 15.31
C MET A 85 -5.30 -1.13 14.11
N LYS A 86 -4.72 -0.80 12.96
CA LYS A 86 -4.80 -1.60 11.73
C LYS A 86 -3.42 -1.71 11.10
N ILE A 87 -3.10 -2.90 10.61
CA ILE A 87 -1.92 -3.14 9.77
C ILE A 87 -2.43 -3.27 8.35
N ILE A 88 -1.85 -2.50 7.45
CA ILE A 88 -2.17 -2.48 6.02
C ILE A 88 -0.91 -2.88 5.27
N PHE A 89 -1.03 -3.86 4.39
CA PHE A 89 0.03 -4.29 3.49
C PHE A 89 -0.23 -3.69 2.12
N GLU A 90 0.71 -2.94 1.59
CA GLU A 90 0.68 -2.44 0.22
C GLU A 90 1.64 -3.27 -0.61
N LEU A 91 1.09 -4.09 -1.50
CA LEU A 91 1.80 -5.14 -2.22
C LEU A 91 1.46 -5.09 -3.69
N ARG A 92 2.39 -5.47 -4.53
CA ARG A 92 2.12 -5.68 -5.95
C ARG A 92 1.32 -6.96 -6.20
N ASP A 93 1.70 -8.06 -5.54
CA ASP A 93 1.06 -9.36 -5.66
C ASP A 93 1.30 -10.25 -4.43
N LEU A 94 0.65 -11.41 -4.40
CA LEU A 94 0.72 -12.37 -3.30
C LEU A 94 1.51 -13.65 -3.65
N ARG A 95 2.36 -13.62 -4.69
CA ARG A 95 3.08 -14.82 -5.19
C ARG A 95 3.96 -15.48 -4.14
N TYR A 96 4.51 -14.70 -3.22
CA TYR A 96 5.40 -15.17 -2.16
C TYR A 96 4.69 -15.33 -0.81
N ALA A 97 3.36 -15.19 -0.78
CA ALA A 97 2.57 -15.43 0.41
C ALA A 97 2.26 -16.92 0.56
N SER A 98 2.44 -17.45 1.77
CA SER A 98 1.95 -18.80 2.07
C SER A 98 0.40 -18.82 2.09
N PRO A 99 -0.24 -19.97 1.83
CA PRO A 99 -1.70 -20.09 1.97
C PRO A 99 -2.19 -19.67 3.37
N ALA A 100 -1.38 -19.93 4.40
CA ALA A 100 -1.68 -19.53 5.77
C ALA A 100 -1.72 -18.01 5.92
N THR A 101 -0.80 -17.28 5.31
CA THR A 101 -0.79 -15.81 5.31
C THR A 101 -1.98 -15.24 4.55
N VAL A 102 -2.29 -15.80 3.38
CA VAL A 102 -3.42 -15.35 2.56
C VAL A 102 -4.76 -15.53 3.28
N SER A 103 -4.95 -16.67 3.98
CA SER A 103 -6.20 -16.94 4.71
C SER A 103 -6.45 -16.01 5.90
N ARG A 104 -5.40 -15.34 6.40
CA ARG A 104 -5.45 -14.39 7.52
C ARG A 104 -5.64 -12.93 7.08
N ALA A 105 -5.45 -12.65 5.80
CA ALA A 105 -5.50 -11.30 5.25
C ALA A 105 -6.86 -11.00 4.60
N GLY A 106 -7.42 -9.84 4.88
CA GLY A 106 -8.50 -9.26 4.10
C GLY A 106 -7.92 -8.61 2.85
N ILE A 107 -8.20 -9.16 1.66
CA ILE A 107 -7.60 -8.72 0.41
C ILE A 107 -8.49 -7.70 -0.29
N VAL A 108 -7.95 -6.54 -0.63
CA VAL A 108 -8.54 -5.55 -1.52
C VAL A 108 -7.70 -5.50 -2.79
N TYR A 109 -8.25 -6.00 -3.88
CA TYR A 109 -7.59 -5.95 -5.17
C TYR A 109 -7.92 -4.64 -5.88
N VAL A 110 -6.90 -3.81 -6.13
CA VAL A 110 -7.03 -2.56 -6.86
C VAL A 110 -6.76 -2.83 -8.34
N THR A 111 -7.81 -2.78 -9.16
CA THR A 111 -7.70 -2.97 -10.61
C THR A 111 -7.30 -1.68 -11.31
N GLU A 112 -6.58 -1.79 -12.42
CA GLU A 112 -6.19 -0.65 -13.26
C GLU A 112 -7.37 -0.06 -14.06
N THR A 113 -8.51 -0.78 -14.13
CA THR A 113 -9.62 -0.44 -15.00
C THR A 113 -10.35 0.82 -14.52
N LYS A 114 -10.40 1.84 -15.40
CA LYS A 114 -11.18 3.08 -15.26
C LYS A 114 -10.67 4.11 -14.22
N GLN A 115 -9.54 3.90 -13.59
CA GLN A 115 -8.98 4.91 -12.66
C GLN A 115 -8.70 6.25 -13.35
N TRP A 116 -8.41 6.25 -14.64
CA TRP A 116 -8.18 7.46 -15.41
C TRP A 116 -9.39 8.39 -15.45
N GLU A 117 -10.63 7.86 -15.49
CA GLU A 117 -11.84 8.69 -15.49
C GLU A 117 -11.94 9.53 -14.21
N SER A 118 -11.71 8.92 -13.05
CA SER A 118 -11.73 9.63 -11.76
C SER A 118 -10.61 10.66 -11.65
N PHE A 119 -9.43 10.34 -12.20
CA PHE A 119 -8.32 11.29 -12.27
C PHE A 119 -8.67 12.50 -13.13
N VAL A 120 -9.20 12.28 -14.33
CA VAL A 120 -9.62 13.36 -15.26
C VAL A 120 -10.70 14.23 -14.60
N GLN A 121 -11.69 13.64 -13.94
CA GLN A 121 -12.71 14.40 -13.21
C GLN A 121 -12.10 15.30 -12.14
N SER A 122 -11.17 14.76 -11.34
CA SER A 122 -10.47 15.52 -10.31
C SER A 122 -9.57 16.61 -10.90
N TRP A 123 -8.89 16.32 -12.02
CA TRP A 123 -8.07 17.29 -12.73
C TRP A 123 -8.92 18.44 -13.31
N ILE A 124 -10.06 18.13 -13.96
CA ILE A 124 -11.01 19.13 -14.48
C ILE A 124 -11.59 19.96 -13.32
N ALA A 125 -11.94 19.35 -12.19
CA ALA A 125 -12.49 20.05 -11.04
C ALA A 125 -11.54 21.14 -10.51
N LYS A 126 -10.24 20.92 -10.55
CA LYS A 126 -9.19 21.85 -10.10
C LYS A 126 -8.89 23.01 -11.08
N ARG A 127 -9.54 23.04 -12.23
CA ARG A 127 -9.37 24.12 -13.23
C ARG A 127 -10.28 25.29 -12.86
N ASP A 128 -9.79 26.21 -12.05
CA ASP A 128 -10.60 27.30 -11.48
C ASP A 128 -11.04 28.33 -12.54
N ASP A 129 -10.26 28.47 -13.62
CA ASP A 129 -10.53 29.41 -14.73
C ASP A 129 -11.61 28.95 -15.70
N ASP A 130 -12.06 27.69 -15.64
CA ASP A 130 -13.02 27.11 -16.56
C ASP A 130 -14.47 27.21 -16.01
N THR A 131 -15.39 27.59 -16.89
CA THR A 131 -16.83 27.57 -16.60
C THR A 131 -17.33 26.13 -16.45
N ALA A 132 -18.47 25.95 -15.77
CA ALA A 132 -19.11 24.64 -15.62
C ALA A 132 -19.41 23.96 -16.97
N GLU A 133 -19.81 24.74 -17.98
CA GLU A 133 -20.07 24.23 -19.31
C GLU A 133 -18.81 23.74 -20.00
N ARG A 134 -17.68 24.47 -19.88
CA ARG A 134 -16.39 24.05 -20.41
C ARG A 134 -15.88 22.78 -19.73
N LYS A 135 -16.03 22.68 -18.43
CA LYS A 135 -15.67 21.48 -17.67
C LYS A 135 -16.46 20.25 -18.12
N ALA A 136 -17.77 20.41 -18.31
CA ALA A 136 -18.64 19.34 -18.80
C ALA A 136 -18.27 18.92 -20.22
N TYR A 137 -18.04 19.89 -21.11
CA TYR A 137 -17.60 19.63 -22.48
C TYR A 137 -16.26 18.90 -22.53
N LEU A 138 -15.27 19.36 -21.77
CA LEU A 138 -13.95 18.72 -21.68
C LEU A 138 -14.07 17.26 -21.22
N LEU A 139 -14.86 17.00 -20.20
CA LEU A 139 -15.12 15.63 -19.73
C LEU A 139 -15.74 14.75 -20.82
N SER A 140 -16.66 15.30 -21.62
CA SER A 140 -17.26 14.56 -22.73
C SER A 140 -16.24 14.20 -23.81
N LEU A 141 -15.29 15.08 -24.11
CA LEU A 141 -14.20 14.81 -25.05
C LEU A 141 -13.29 13.67 -24.55
N PHE A 142 -12.89 13.69 -23.27
CA PHE A 142 -12.11 12.60 -22.70
C PHE A 142 -12.83 11.24 -22.80
N LYS A 143 -14.11 11.21 -22.45
CA LYS A 143 -14.92 9.98 -22.55
C LYS A 143 -15.08 9.46 -23.97
N LEU A 144 -15.13 10.35 -24.93
CA LEU A 144 -15.31 10.00 -26.35
C LEU A 144 -14.00 9.49 -26.96
N TRP A 145 -12.90 10.21 -26.76
CA TRP A 145 -11.67 9.97 -27.52
C TRP A 145 -10.65 9.08 -26.81
N VAL A 146 -10.54 9.16 -25.49
CA VAL A 146 -9.50 8.43 -24.75
C VAL A 146 -9.58 6.92 -24.94
N PRO A 147 -10.74 6.25 -24.82
CA PRO A 147 -10.81 4.80 -24.96
C PRO A 147 -10.34 4.31 -26.33
N GLU A 148 -10.79 4.97 -27.40
CA GLU A 148 -10.44 4.60 -28.77
C GLU A 148 -8.97 4.91 -29.08
N THR A 149 -8.44 6.02 -28.57
CA THR A 149 -7.04 6.38 -28.73
C THR A 149 -6.12 5.39 -28.03
N ILE A 150 -6.41 5.00 -26.79
CA ILE A 150 -5.64 3.99 -26.06
C ILE A 150 -5.65 2.66 -26.82
N LYS A 151 -6.82 2.25 -27.32
CA LYS A 151 -6.97 1.03 -28.12
C LYS A 151 -6.14 1.06 -29.39
N ALA A 152 -6.13 2.20 -30.10
CA ALA A 152 -5.33 2.38 -31.29
C ALA A 152 -3.83 2.35 -30.98
N ILE A 153 -3.39 3.05 -29.92
CA ILE A 153 -1.99 3.06 -29.48
C ILE A 153 -1.51 1.65 -29.16
N ARG A 154 -2.29 0.88 -28.39
CA ARG A 154 -1.92 -0.50 -28.04
C ARG A 154 -1.91 -1.47 -29.21
N LYS A 155 -2.66 -1.20 -30.27
CA LYS A 155 -2.73 -2.03 -31.45
C LYS A 155 -1.63 -1.70 -32.47
N GLU A 156 -1.30 -0.44 -32.61
CA GLU A 156 -0.47 0.06 -33.72
C GLU A 156 0.98 0.37 -33.33
N PHE A 157 1.23 0.52 -32.02
CA PHE A 157 2.56 0.88 -31.53
C PHE A 157 3.09 -0.14 -30.52
N GLU A 158 4.36 -0.49 -30.66
CA GLU A 158 5.09 -1.27 -29.68
C GLU A 158 5.67 -0.34 -28.61
N HIS A 159 5.39 -0.67 -27.35
CA HIS A 159 5.89 0.12 -26.22
C HIS A 159 7.27 -0.35 -25.79
N LEU A 160 8.25 0.53 -25.83
CA LEU A 160 9.60 0.26 -25.32
C LEU A 160 9.61 0.03 -23.80
N ILE A 161 8.73 0.69 -23.09
CA ILE A 161 8.55 0.57 -21.63
C ILE A 161 7.07 0.30 -21.38
N PRO A 162 6.73 -0.69 -20.52
CA PRO A 162 5.35 -0.91 -20.13
C PRO A 162 4.74 0.35 -19.52
N ILE A 163 3.67 0.84 -20.13
CA ILE A 163 2.95 2.03 -19.68
C ILE A 163 1.48 1.67 -19.41
N LEU A 164 0.95 2.14 -18.30
CA LEU A 164 -0.44 1.93 -17.92
C LEU A 164 -1.34 2.93 -18.65
N ASP A 165 -2.60 2.54 -18.91
CA ASP A 165 -3.60 3.44 -19.49
C ASP A 165 -3.75 4.72 -18.67
N PHE A 166 -3.74 4.58 -17.34
CA PHE A 166 -3.74 5.71 -16.42
C PHE A 166 -2.58 6.68 -16.68
N GLY A 167 -1.35 6.17 -16.85
CA GLY A 167 -0.17 6.99 -17.11
C GLY A 167 -0.25 7.73 -18.44
N MET A 168 -0.82 7.12 -19.48
CA MET A 168 -1.04 7.79 -20.78
C MET A 168 -2.00 8.96 -20.62
N VAL A 169 -3.11 8.76 -19.92
CA VAL A 169 -4.11 9.80 -19.73
C VAL A 169 -3.60 10.89 -18.77
N GLN A 170 -2.84 10.53 -17.75
CA GLN A 170 -2.20 11.49 -16.87
C GLN A 170 -1.26 12.41 -17.64
N ASN A 171 -0.42 11.85 -18.52
CA ASN A 171 0.45 12.64 -19.39
C ASN A 171 -0.36 13.57 -20.31
N LEU A 172 -1.46 13.08 -20.91
CA LEU A 172 -2.34 13.92 -21.72
C LEU A 172 -2.89 15.13 -20.94
N CYS A 173 -3.16 15.01 -19.66
CA CYS A 173 -3.64 16.11 -18.82
C CYS A 173 -2.57 17.17 -18.52
N TYR A 174 -1.29 16.85 -18.67
CA TYR A 174 -0.17 17.75 -18.37
C TYR A 174 0.49 18.40 -19.60
N ILE A 175 0.05 18.02 -20.80
CA ILE A 175 0.42 18.68 -22.07
C ILE A 175 -0.49 19.89 -22.31
#